data_ee145800a4a257d332d7378409f93205
#
_entry.id   ee145800a4a257d332d7378409f93205
#
_cell.length_a   1.000
_cell.length_b   1.000
_cell.length_c   1.000
_cell.angle_alpha   90.00
_cell.angle_beta   90.00
_cell.angle_gamma   90.00
#
_symmetry.space_group_name_H-M   'P 1'
#
loop_
_entity.id
_entity.type
_entity.pdbx_description
1 polymer ?
#
loop_
_entity_poly.entity_id
_entity_poly.type
_entity_poly.pdbx_seq_one_letter_code
_entity_poly.pdbx_strand_id
1 'polypeptide(L)'
;MAKVRPTRSAAEDKLVGKQVLLYINYGEGATELAPVWCLVGGQRNANLSMTADDIDASNKSSGGWGETYAGIKRTEMSFDGIINKNDDGYAALKDAYIKGEAVDCCRYATDGTAERNWYNITDMSDETPYDDMATFSITMGGIGKPRFYEGLSSINDVVGLISDDDESRLTVSKTDADDVVVTITDGTITGLKNGSSDVASTNYSIAAGGKSIVILGTYIATLSTGEVPFVVQVSGGHNINYTVTVVA
;
A
#
# COMPACT_ATOMS: atom_id res chain seq x y z
N MET A 1 -25.81 45.05 20.82
CA MET A 1 -25.55 43.62 20.57
C MET A 1 -24.71 43.49 19.31
N ALA A 2 -23.53 42.82 19.43
CA ALA A 2 -22.67 42.57 18.28
C ALA A 2 -23.37 41.59 17.34
N LYS A 3 -23.44 41.88 16.06
CA LYS A 3 -23.96 40.96 15.04
C LYS A 3 -22.90 39.89 14.80
N VAL A 4 -23.16 38.67 15.25
CA VAL A 4 -22.29 37.51 15.03
C VAL A 4 -22.77 36.76 13.78
N ARG A 5 -21.88 36.51 12.83
CA ARG A 5 -22.18 35.57 11.73
C ARG A 5 -22.24 34.15 12.29
N PRO A 6 -23.27 33.37 12.00
CA PRO A 6 -23.23 31.94 12.31
C PRO A 6 -22.09 31.30 11.53
N THR A 7 -21.21 30.59 12.22
CA THR A 7 -20.22 29.75 11.60
C THR A 7 -20.94 28.48 11.11
N ARG A 8 -20.76 28.13 9.84
CA ARG A 8 -21.22 26.84 9.34
C ARG A 8 -20.48 25.76 10.16
N SER A 9 -21.21 24.91 10.83
CA SER A 9 -20.58 23.73 11.39
C SER A 9 -19.97 22.96 10.22
N ALA A 10 -18.70 22.70 10.30
CA ALA A 10 -18.03 21.85 9.34
C ALA A 10 -18.73 20.51 9.39
N ALA A 11 -19.61 20.27 8.49
CA ALA A 11 -20.17 18.95 8.31
C ALA A 11 -19.18 18.21 7.47
N GLU A 12 -18.20 17.61 8.10
CA GLU A 12 -17.45 17.13 7.17
C GLU A 12 -16.87 15.82 7.30
N ASP A 13 -17.69 14.82 7.16
CA ASP A 13 -17.41 13.44 6.79
C ASP A 13 -17.24 13.26 5.26
N LYS A 14 -16.80 14.30 4.56
CA LYS A 14 -16.60 14.22 3.10
C LYS A 14 -15.15 14.42 2.75
N LEU A 15 -14.55 13.39 2.16
CA LEU A 15 -13.24 13.49 1.57
C LEU A 15 -13.28 14.39 0.32
N VAL A 16 -12.40 15.38 0.28
CA VAL A 16 -12.26 16.27 -0.87
C VAL A 16 -11.12 15.80 -1.75
N GLY A 17 -11.28 15.75 -3.08
CA GLY A 17 -10.29 15.20 -4.01
C GLY A 17 -8.86 15.71 -3.83
N LYS A 18 -8.67 16.99 -3.45
CA LYS A 18 -7.35 17.57 -3.14
C LYS A 18 -6.64 16.95 -1.93
N GLN A 19 -7.34 16.13 -1.16
CA GLN A 19 -6.83 15.45 0.02
C GLN A 19 -6.33 14.03 -0.30
N VAL A 20 -6.48 13.60 -1.55
CA VAL A 20 -6.03 12.30 -2.04
C VAL A 20 -4.86 12.52 -2.97
N LEU A 21 -3.71 11.99 -2.63
CA LEU A 21 -2.45 12.18 -3.34
C LEU A 21 -1.83 10.83 -3.72
N LEU A 22 -1.20 10.79 -4.89
CA LEU A 22 -0.45 9.64 -5.37
C LEU A 22 1.03 9.80 -5.03
N TYR A 23 1.57 8.76 -4.45
CA TYR A 23 2.99 8.59 -4.15
C TYR A 23 3.53 7.36 -4.85
N ILE A 24 4.80 7.40 -5.19
CA ILE A 24 5.54 6.24 -5.69
C ILE A 24 6.65 5.87 -4.71
N ASN A 25 6.92 4.60 -4.59
CA ASN A 25 8.06 4.10 -3.81
C ASN A 25 9.34 4.30 -4.62
N TYR A 26 10.02 5.42 -4.39
CA TYR A 26 11.21 5.82 -5.12
C TYR A 26 12.14 6.64 -4.25
N GLY A 27 13.40 6.21 -4.12
CA GLY A 27 14.41 6.91 -3.34
C GLY A 27 15.59 6.00 -3.00
N GLU A 28 16.60 6.57 -2.35
CA GLU A 28 17.77 5.82 -1.90
C GLU A 28 17.37 4.80 -0.83
N GLY A 29 17.67 3.52 -1.07
CA GLY A 29 17.34 2.41 -0.16
C GLY A 29 15.87 2.00 -0.17
N ALA A 30 15.06 2.50 -1.14
CA ALA A 30 13.67 2.12 -1.28
C ALA A 30 13.53 0.62 -1.57
N THR A 31 12.68 -0.04 -0.79
CA THR A 31 12.30 -1.45 -0.98
C THR A 31 10.79 -1.60 -0.81
N GLU A 32 10.24 -2.75 -1.15
CA GLU A 32 8.84 -3.03 -0.89
C GLU A 32 8.51 -3.02 0.61
N LEU A 33 9.42 -3.53 1.45
CA LEU A 33 9.24 -3.61 2.91
C LEU A 33 9.53 -2.28 3.62
N ALA A 34 10.45 -1.47 3.08
CA ALA A 34 10.80 -0.16 3.59
C ALA A 34 10.67 0.88 2.46
N PRO A 35 9.44 1.27 2.10
CA PRO A 35 9.22 2.21 1.01
C PRO A 35 9.72 3.61 1.36
N VAL A 36 10.25 4.28 0.34
CA VAL A 36 10.55 5.72 0.39
C VAL A 36 9.52 6.42 -0.50
N TRP A 37 8.54 7.04 0.14
CA TRP A 37 7.43 7.63 -0.59
C TRP A 37 7.79 8.98 -1.20
N CYS A 38 7.83 9.02 -2.52
CA CYS A 38 8.02 10.21 -3.32
C CYS A 38 6.68 10.68 -3.88
N LEU A 39 6.29 11.91 -3.57
CA LEU A 39 5.08 12.51 -4.12
C LEU A 39 5.29 12.79 -5.61
N VAL A 40 4.35 12.38 -6.45
CA VAL A 40 4.31 12.85 -7.84
C VAL A 40 3.73 14.25 -7.85
N GLY A 41 4.53 15.24 -8.20
CA GLY A 41 4.14 16.64 -8.15
C GLY A 41 3.16 17.04 -9.24
N GLY A 42 2.49 18.18 -9.05
CA GLY A 42 1.58 18.76 -10.05
C GLY A 42 0.27 18.03 -10.27
N GLN A 43 -0.07 17.03 -9.47
CA GLN A 43 -1.30 16.23 -9.61
C GLN A 43 -2.56 17.09 -9.59
N ARG A 44 -3.48 16.79 -10.50
CA ARG A 44 -4.84 17.33 -10.54
C ARG A 44 -5.89 16.28 -10.18
N ASN A 45 -5.72 15.08 -10.72
CA ASN A 45 -6.60 13.93 -10.44
C ASN A 45 -5.76 12.70 -10.10
N ALA A 46 -6.31 11.80 -9.29
CA ALA A 46 -5.76 10.49 -8.97
C ALA A 46 -6.93 9.51 -8.78
N ASN A 47 -7.34 8.87 -9.87
CA ASN A 47 -8.52 8.01 -9.90
C ASN A 47 -8.11 6.54 -9.82
N LEU A 48 -8.82 5.78 -9.00
CA LEU A 48 -8.72 4.33 -8.93
C LEU A 48 -10.03 3.72 -9.46
N SER A 49 -9.92 2.82 -10.42
CA SER A 49 -11.02 2.01 -10.94
C SER A 49 -10.80 0.56 -10.56
N MET A 50 -11.84 -0.09 -10.06
CA MET A 50 -11.86 -1.51 -9.77
C MET A 50 -12.98 -2.16 -10.57
N THR A 51 -12.64 -3.14 -11.38
CA THR A 51 -13.58 -3.84 -12.25
C THR A 51 -13.51 -5.35 -12.04
N ALA A 52 -14.57 -6.05 -12.37
CA ALA A 52 -14.60 -7.51 -12.46
C ALA A 52 -15.20 -7.90 -13.79
N ASP A 53 -14.72 -8.98 -14.37
CA ASP A 53 -15.35 -9.57 -15.55
C ASP A 53 -16.71 -10.18 -15.16
N ASP A 54 -17.68 -10.10 -16.05
CA ASP A 54 -18.97 -10.73 -15.87
C ASP A 54 -18.95 -12.16 -16.44
N ILE A 55 -19.35 -13.12 -15.63
CA ILE A 55 -19.54 -14.51 -16.04
C ILE A 55 -21.06 -14.77 -16.09
N ASP A 56 -21.59 -14.98 -17.29
CA ASP A 56 -23.00 -15.33 -17.47
C ASP A 56 -23.25 -16.78 -17.01
N ALA A 57 -24.08 -16.91 -15.98
CA ALA A 57 -24.50 -18.19 -15.42
C ALA A 57 -26.01 -18.47 -15.69
N SER A 58 -26.63 -17.67 -16.56
CA SER A 58 -28.05 -17.80 -16.88
C SER A 58 -28.36 -19.17 -17.51
N ASN A 59 -29.46 -19.76 -17.13
CA ASN A 59 -29.90 -21.04 -17.59
C ASN A 59 -31.44 -21.07 -17.83
N LYS A 60 -31.99 -22.16 -18.35
CA LYS A 60 -33.42 -22.27 -18.67
C LYS A 60 -34.35 -22.16 -17.46
N SER A 61 -33.82 -22.35 -16.24
CA SER A 61 -34.57 -22.22 -14.99
C SER A 61 -34.49 -20.80 -14.39
N SER A 62 -33.68 -19.89 -14.95
CA SER A 62 -33.57 -18.50 -14.49
C SER A 62 -34.81 -17.64 -14.79
N GLY A 63 -35.85 -18.20 -15.38
CA GLY A 63 -37.17 -17.53 -15.56
C GLY A 63 -37.12 -16.28 -16.45
N GLY A 64 -36.14 -16.19 -17.36
CA GLY A 64 -35.95 -15.05 -18.26
C GLY A 64 -35.13 -13.90 -17.67
N TRP A 65 -34.57 -14.07 -16.45
CA TRP A 65 -33.63 -13.13 -15.82
C TRP A 65 -32.21 -13.61 -16.02
N GLY A 66 -31.27 -12.65 -16.22
CA GLY A 66 -29.84 -12.94 -16.28
C GLY A 66 -29.28 -13.20 -14.89
N GLU A 67 -28.42 -14.21 -14.77
CA GLU A 67 -27.61 -14.49 -13.57
C GLU A 67 -26.14 -14.22 -13.90
N THR A 68 -25.51 -13.33 -13.13
CA THR A 68 -24.13 -12.92 -13.38
C THR A 68 -23.27 -13.18 -12.14
N TYR A 69 -22.10 -13.79 -12.33
CA TYR A 69 -21.06 -13.91 -11.30
C TYR A 69 -19.88 -13.03 -11.64
N ALA A 70 -19.24 -12.47 -10.61
CA ALA A 70 -18.01 -11.72 -10.77
C ALA A 70 -16.84 -12.66 -11.10
N GLY A 71 -16.18 -12.42 -12.22
CA GLY A 71 -14.98 -13.13 -12.67
C GLY A 71 -13.69 -12.48 -12.18
N ILE A 72 -12.68 -12.41 -13.05
CA ILE A 72 -11.36 -11.84 -12.74
C ILE A 72 -11.51 -10.35 -12.42
N LYS A 73 -10.99 -9.97 -11.25
CA LYS A 73 -10.94 -8.57 -10.80
C LYS A 73 -9.69 -7.89 -11.32
N ARG A 74 -9.82 -6.62 -11.70
CA ARG A 74 -8.72 -5.77 -12.14
C ARG A 74 -8.78 -4.43 -11.45
N THR A 75 -7.62 -3.83 -11.27
CA THR A 75 -7.48 -2.45 -10.82
C THR A 75 -6.78 -1.63 -11.89
N GLU A 76 -7.23 -0.40 -12.06
CA GLU A 76 -6.61 0.57 -12.95
C GLU A 76 -6.49 1.90 -12.20
N MET A 77 -5.35 2.53 -12.31
CA MET A 77 -5.13 3.86 -11.75
C MET A 77 -4.83 4.83 -12.91
N SER A 78 -5.56 5.94 -12.93
CA SER A 78 -5.31 7.02 -13.88
C SER A 78 -5.11 8.33 -13.14
N PHE A 79 -4.10 9.07 -13.53
CA PHE A 79 -3.83 10.38 -12.96
C PHE A 79 -3.26 11.33 -14.00
N ASP A 80 -3.55 12.60 -13.79
CA ASP A 80 -3.08 13.69 -14.65
C ASP A 80 -2.63 14.88 -13.81
N GLY A 81 -1.87 15.74 -14.44
CA GLY A 81 -1.37 16.92 -13.76
C GLY A 81 -0.53 17.84 -14.61
N ILE A 82 0.09 18.81 -13.95
CA ILE A 82 1.04 19.74 -14.56
C ILE A 82 2.44 19.20 -14.39
N ILE A 83 3.23 19.25 -15.46
CA ILE A 83 4.64 18.85 -15.41
C ILE A 83 5.44 19.90 -14.64
N ASN A 84 5.95 19.52 -13.48
CA ASN A 84 6.86 20.34 -12.70
C ASN A 84 8.30 20.11 -13.15
N LYS A 85 9.10 21.17 -13.17
CA LYS A 85 10.54 21.03 -13.38
C LYS A 85 11.17 20.34 -12.17
N ASN A 86 12.08 19.39 -12.43
CA ASN A 86 12.79 18.63 -11.39
C ASN A 86 11.87 17.84 -10.46
N ASP A 87 10.82 17.23 -11.01
CA ASP A 87 9.95 16.32 -10.30
C ASP A 87 10.51 14.90 -10.39
N ASP A 88 11.05 14.43 -9.27
CA ASP A 88 11.65 13.10 -9.19
C ASP A 88 10.60 11.99 -9.37
N GLY A 89 9.37 12.21 -8.90
CA GLY A 89 8.28 11.26 -9.06
C GLY A 89 7.87 11.06 -10.51
N TYR A 90 7.67 12.16 -11.25
CA TYR A 90 7.36 12.10 -12.67
C TYR A 90 8.52 11.50 -13.49
N ALA A 91 9.76 11.89 -13.17
CA ALA A 91 10.95 11.36 -13.83
C ALA A 91 11.09 9.84 -13.62
N ALA A 92 10.83 9.35 -12.40
CA ALA A 92 10.87 7.93 -12.08
C ALA A 92 9.80 7.13 -12.84
N LEU A 93 8.57 7.65 -12.94
CA LEU A 93 7.50 7.02 -13.73
C LEU A 93 7.89 6.92 -15.22
N LYS A 94 8.47 7.98 -15.76
CA LYS A 94 8.92 7.99 -17.16
C LYS A 94 10.06 6.98 -17.41
N ASP A 95 10.99 6.88 -16.49
CA ASP A 95 12.08 5.91 -16.54
C ASP A 95 11.56 4.47 -16.46
N ALA A 96 10.63 4.20 -15.54
CA ALA A 96 9.99 2.89 -15.40
C ALA A 96 9.22 2.49 -16.68
N TYR A 97 8.49 3.44 -17.29
CA TYR A 97 7.78 3.20 -18.56
C TYR A 97 8.75 2.82 -19.67
N ILE A 98 9.86 3.55 -19.81
CA ILE A 98 10.88 3.29 -20.86
C ILE A 98 11.53 1.93 -20.65
N LYS A 99 11.77 1.53 -19.41
CA LYS A 99 12.40 0.24 -19.06
C LYS A 99 11.41 -0.94 -19.06
N GLY A 100 10.10 -0.67 -19.03
CA GLY A 100 9.07 -1.69 -18.89
C GLY A 100 9.03 -2.30 -17.49
N GLU A 101 9.39 -1.51 -16.49
CA GLU A 101 9.40 -1.93 -15.09
C GLU A 101 8.09 -1.55 -14.39
N ALA A 102 7.65 -2.41 -13.47
CA ALA A 102 6.50 -2.10 -12.63
C ALA A 102 6.87 -1.06 -11.56
N VAL A 103 5.89 -0.26 -11.15
CA VAL A 103 6.04 0.76 -10.12
C VAL A 103 5.17 0.44 -8.92
N ASP A 104 5.71 0.62 -7.73
CA ASP A 104 4.98 0.48 -6.47
C ASP A 104 4.39 1.84 -6.11
N CYS A 105 3.07 1.94 -6.16
CA CYS A 105 2.34 3.18 -5.97
C CYS A 105 1.41 3.09 -4.75
N CYS A 106 1.25 4.22 -4.08
CA CYS A 106 0.31 4.39 -2.98
C CYS A 106 -0.53 5.64 -3.20
N ARG A 107 -1.85 5.47 -3.21
CA ARG A 107 -2.81 6.56 -3.15
C ARG A 107 -3.20 6.77 -1.70
N TYR A 108 -2.77 7.87 -1.12
CA TYR A 108 -2.99 8.22 0.28
C TYR A 108 -3.96 9.38 0.42
N ALA A 109 -4.90 9.24 1.34
CA ALA A 109 -5.87 10.28 1.69
C ALA A 109 -5.62 10.81 3.11
N THR A 110 -5.89 12.09 3.32
CA THR A 110 -5.66 12.75 4.62
C THR A 110 -6.61 12.31 5.74
N ASP A 111 -7.61 11.50 5.42
CA ASP A 111 -8.47 10.83 6.41
C ASP A 111 -7.81 9.58 7.03
N GLY A 112 -6.60 9.25 6.59
CA GLY A 112 -5.84 8.10 7.07
C GLY A 112 -6.13 6.82 6.30
N THR A 113 -6.77 6.90 5.14
CA THR A 113 -6.93 5.75 4.25
C THR A 113 -5.86 5.74 3.17
N ALA A 114 -5.44 4.57 2.72
CA ALA A 114 -4.53 4.43 1.60
C ALA A 114 -4.77 3.13 0.83
N GLU A 115 -4.41 3.17 -0.46
CA GLU A 115 -4.39 2.00 -1.34
C GLU A 115 -3.01 1.89 -1.99
N ARG A 116 -2.34 0.78 -1.77
CA ARG A 116 -1.02 0.48 -2.33
C ARG A 116 -1.09 -0.74 -3.23
N ASN A 117 -0.44 -0.66 -4.37
CA ASN A 117 -0.26 -1.79 -5.26
C ASN A 117 0.92 -1.57 -6.21
N TRP A 118 1.38 -2.66 -6.81
CA TRP A 118 2.24 -2.63 -7.97
C TRP A 118 1.43 -2.38 -9.24
N TYR A 119 1.97 -1.55 -10.13
CA TYR A 119 1.32 -1.17 -11.38
C TYR A 119 2.28 -1.25 -12.55
N ASN A 120 1.76 -1.69 -13.70
CA ASN A 120 2.42 -1.50 -14.99
C ASN A 120 1.84 -0.25 -15.66
N ILE A 121 2.71 0.66 -16.11
CA ILE A 121 2.29 1.84 -16.86
C ILE A 121 1.87 1.37 -18.25
N THR A 122 0.60 1.56 -18.60
CA THR A 122 0.02 1.13 -19.88
C THR A 122 -0.09 2.27 -20.88
N ASP A 123 -0.22 3.49 -20.41
CA ASP A 123 -0.23 4.69 -21.24
C ASP A 123 0.43 5.85 -20.51
N MET A 124 1.20 6.64 -21.25
CA MET A 124 1.84 7.84 -20.75
C MET A 124 1.90 8.86 -21.87
N SER A 125 1.25 10.00 -21.67
CA SER A 125 1.22 11.10 -22.64
C SER A 125 1.55 12.42 -21.96
N ASP A 126 2.11 13.35 -22.73
CA ASP A 126 2.32 14.73 -22.33
C ASP A 126 1.79 15.69 -23.40
N GLU A 127 1.33 16.84 -22.96
CA GLU A 127 0.91 17.94 -23.84
C GLU A 127 1.72 19.19 -23.47
N THR A 128 2.31 19.81 -24.50
CA THR A 128 3.16 20.99 -24.35
C THR A 128 2.69 22.12 -25.25
N PRO A 129 1.51 22.74 -24.96
CA PRO A 129 0.98 23.84 -25.75
C PRO A 129 1.88 25.07 -25.66
N TYR A 130 1.85 25.91 -26.72
CA TYR A 130 2.72 27.09 -26.82
C TYR A 130 2.45 28.15 -25.75
N ASP A 131 1.19 28.30 -25.34
CA ASP A 131 0.69 29.38 -24.51
C ASP A 131 0.07 28.93 -23.17
N ASP A 132 0.27 27.65 -22.81
CA ASP A 132 -0.23 27.07 -21.56
C ASP A 132 0.82 26.18 -20.88
N MET A 133 0.49 25.71 -19.69
CA MET A 133 1.36 24.79 -18.92
C MET A 133 1.44 23.42 -19.58
N ALA A 134 2.61 22.83 -19.55
CA ALA A 134 2.78 21.44 -19.95
C ALA A 134 2.05 20.53 -18.95
N THR A 135 1.28 19.58 -19.46
CA THR A 135 0.52 18.61 -18.68
C THR A 135 0.92 17.18 -19.02
N PHE A 136 0.64 16.26 -18.13
CA PHE A 136 0.81 14.82 -18.35
C PHE A 136 -0.49 14.08 -18.00
N SER A 137 -0.64 12.91 -18.62
CA SER A 137 -1.65 11.92 -18.28
C SER A 137 -1.03 10.53 -18.28
N ILE A 138 -1.30 9.74 -17.24
CA ILE A 138 -0.75 8.41 -17.07
C ILE A 138 -1.87 7.46 -16.68
N THR A 139 -1.89 6.27 -17.33
CA THR A 139 -2.77 5.17 -16.98
C THR A 139 -1.93 3.94 -16.65
N MET A 140 -2.30 3.25 -15.58
CA MET A 140 -1.56 2.11 -15.03
C MET A 140 -2.49 0.97 -14.70
N GLY A 141 -2.16 -0.24 -15.15
CA GLY A 141 -2.85 -1.48 -14.76
C GLY A 141 -2.24 -2.08 -13.51
N GLY A 142 -3.08 -2.43 -12.53
CA GLY A 142 -2.65 -3.03 -11.27
C GLY A 142 -2.22 -4.48 -11.43
N ILE A 143 -1.21 -4.87 -10.67
CA ILE A 143 -0.69 -6.23 -10.58
C ILE A 143 -1.21 -6.87 -9.29
N GLY A 144 -2.07 -7.88 -9.44
CA GLY A 144 -2.67 -8.57 -8.30
C GLY A 144 -3.68 -7.73 -7.52
N LYS A 145 -3.90 -8.09 -6.26
CA LYS A 145 -4.86 -7.46 -5.36
C LYS A 145 -4.25 -6.21 -4.70
N PRO A 146 -4.91 -5.05 -4.75
CA PRO A 146 -4.45 -3.87 -4.02
C PRO A 146 -4.56 -4.09 -2.51
N ARG A 147 -3.65 -3.47 -1.77
CA ARG A 147 -3.66 -3.43 -0.31
C ARG A 147 -4.36 -2.17 0.15
N PHE A 148 -5.25 -2.31 1.12
CA PHE A 148 -6.00 -1.20 1.70
C PHE A 148 -5.54 -0.99 3.14
N TYR A 149 -5.39 0.27 3.52
CA TYR A 149 -4.95 0.69 4.84
C TYR A 149 -5.94 1.69 5.41
N GLU A 150 -6.13 1.67 6.72
CA GLU A 150 -7.01 2.58 7.45
C GLU A 150 -6.33 3.04 8.74
N GLY A 151 -6.72 4.21 9.24
CA GLY A 151 -6.23 4.75 10.50
C GLY A 151 -4.77 5.20 10.47
N LEU A 152 -4.23 5.50 9.30
CA LEU A 152 -2.88 6.02 9.13
C LEU A 152 -2.79 7.47 9.58
N SER A 153 -1.68 7.85 10.20
CA SER A 153 -1.38 9.26 10.55
C SER A 153 -0.62 9.97 9.44
N SER A 154 0.10 9.22 8.61
CA SER A 154 0.89 9.75 7.48
C SER A 154 1.09 8.71 6.39
N ILE A 155 1.56 9.14 5.22
CA ILE A 155 1.97 8.23 4.15
C ILE A 155 3.12 7.30 4.58
N ASN A 156 3.97 7.74 5.51
CA ASN A 156 5.09 6.93 5.99
C ASN A 156 4.66 5.76 6.87
N ASP A 157 3.40 5.73 7.33
CA ASP A 157 2.82 4.59 8.03
C ASP A 157 2.43 3.46 7.04
N VAL A 158 2.39 3.75 5.73
CA VAL A 158 2.23 2.77 4.68
C VAL A 158 3.56 2.06 4.46
N VAL A 159 3.86 1.12 5.34
CA VAL A 159 5.03 0.24 5.23
C VAL A 159 4.68 -1.03 4.47
N GLY A 160 5.70 -1.79 4.08
CA GLY A 160 5.51 -3.09 3.48
C GLY A 160 4.92 -4.09 4.48
N LEU A 161 3.62 -3.98 4.72
CA LEU A 161 2.91 -5.04 5.41
C LEU A 161 2.87 -6.23 4.48
N ILE A 162 3.37 -7.36 4.94
CA ILE A 162 3.00 -8.65 4.39
C ILE A 162 1.52 -8.80 4.74
N SER A 163 0.62 -8.46 3.80
CA SER A 163 -0.82 -8.56 4.06
C SER A 163 -1.23 -10.04 4.03
N ASP A 164 -2.24 -10.38 4.84
CA ASP A 164 -2.78 -11.75 4.96
C ASP A 164 -3.26 -12.36 3.62
N ASP A 165 -3.39 -11.55 2.58
CA ASP A 165 -3.87 -11.94 1.26
C ASP A 165 -2.76 -12.03 0.18
N ASP A 166 -1.51 -11.74 0.53
CA ASP A 166 -0.40 -11.83 -0.42
C ASP A 166 0.16 -13.27 -0.43
N GLU A 167 0.09 -13.94 -1.58
CA GLU A 167 0.71 -15.25 -1.76
C GLU A 167 2.25 -15.23 -1.64
N SER A 168 2.85 -14.04 -1.63
CA SER A 168 4.25 -13.82 -1.26
C SER A 168 4.48 -13.88 0.26
N ARG A 169 3.68 -14.67 0.98
CA ARG A 169 3.86 -14.92 2.41
C ARG A 169 5.29 -15.36 2.67
N LEU A 170 5.89 -14.79 3.68
CA LEU A 170 7.18 -15.26 4.15
C LEU A 170 7.00 -16.71 4.63
N THR A 171 7.44 -17.63 3.78
CA THR A 171 7.43 -19.05 4.09
C THR A 171 8.79 -19.43 4.64
N VAL A 172 8.83 -19.94 5.86
CA VAL A 172 10.06 -20.33 6.54
C VAL A 172 10.01 -21.83 6.84
N SER A 173 11.03 -22.56 6.41
CA SER A 173 11.17 -23.99 6.74
C SER A 173 11.69 -24.16 8.17
N LYS A 174 11.13 -25.12 8.91
CA LYS A 174 11.62 -25.46 10.25
C LYS A 174 13.03 -26.07 10.26
N THR A 175 13.39 -26.70 9.16
CA THR A 175 14.68 -27.40 9.04
C THR A 175 15.83 -26.45 8.67
N ASP A 176 15.49 -25.30 8.07
CA ASP A 176 16.44 -24.26 7.69
C ASP A 176 15.79 -22.91 7.96
N ALA A 177 15.48 -22.66 9.24
CA ALA A 177 14.75 -21.50 9.65
C ALA A 177 15.66 -20.27 9.66
N ASP A 178 15.51 -19.44 8.63
CA ASP A 178 16.15 -18.14 8.56
C ASP A 178 15.48 -17.13 9.50
N ASP A 179 16.25 -16.13 9.90
CA ASP A 179 15.76 -15.00 10.68
C ASP A 179 14.78 -14.15 9.83
N VAL A 180 13.68 -13.75 10.44
CA VAL A 180 12.70 -12.84 9.82
C VAL A 180 12.95 -11.43 10.26
N VAL A 181 13.22 -10.54 9.31
CA VAL A 181 13.51 -9.13 9.58
C VAL A 181 12.31 -8.27 9.17
N VAL A 182 11.78 -7.51 10.13
CA VAL A 182 10.73 -6.49 9.88
C VAL A 182 11.31 -5.12 10.17
N THR A 183 11.23 -4.23 9.20
CA THR A 183 11.70 -2.83 9.33
C THR A 183 10.51 -1.88 9.27
N ILE A 184 10.54 -0.86 10.12
CA ILE A 184 9.52 0.19 10.17
C ILE A 184 10.16 1.55 9.86
N THR A 185 9.40 2.42 9.21
CA THR A 185 9.86 3.78 8.88
C THR A 185 9.55 4.77 9.99
N ASP A 186 8.41 4.60 10.66
CA ASP A 186 7.97 5.52 11.72
C ASP A 186 7.76 4.80 13.07
N GLY A 187 7.75 5.57 14.16
CA GLY A 187 7.65 5.03 15.51
C GLY A 187 8.92 4.32 15.98
N THR A 188 8.82 3.59 17.06
CA THR A 188 9.88 2.76 17.64
C THR A 188 9.29 1.42 18.04
N ILE A 189 9.89 0.32 17.62
CA ILE A 189 9.45 -1.02 17.98
C ILE A 189 9.66 -1.21 19.48
N THR A 190 8.62 -1.63 20.18
CA THR A 190 8.59 -1.84 21.62
C THR A 190 8.48 -3.31 22.02
N GLY A 191 8.00 -4.16 21.13
CA GLY A 191 7.83 -5.58 21.40
C GLY A 191 7.28 -6.38 20.24
N LEU A 192 7.10 -7.67 20.48
CA LEU A 192 6.56 -8.64 19.54
C LEU A 192 5.51 -9.51 20.22
N LYS A 193 4.42 -9.78 19.54
CA LYS A 193 3.43 -10.79 19.96
C LYS A 193 3.27 -11.87 18.89
N ASN A 194 2.90 -13.05 19.33
CA ASN A 194 2.40 -14.14 18.49
C ASN A 194 0.90 -14.28 18.79
N GLY A 195 0.06 -13.85 17.87
CA GLY A 195 -1.35 -13.64 18.15
C GLY A 195 -1.56 -12.64 19.31
N SER A 196 -2.19 -13.09 20.39
CA SER A 196 -2.41 -12.28 21.59
C SER A 196 -1.31 -12.40 22.66
N SER A 197 -0.35 -13.32 22.51
CA SER A 197 0.67 -13.65 23.51
C SER A 197 1.96 -12.90 23.25
N ASP A 198 2.57 -12.33 24.30
CA ASP A 198 3.88 -11.69 24.18
C ASP A 198 4.97 -12.73 23.90
N VAL A 199 5.84 -12.42 22.92
CA VAL A 199 7.02 -13.23 22.61
C VAL A 199 8.16 -12.81 23.55
N ALA A 200 8.83 -13.80 24.14
CA ALA A 200 9.97 -13.51 25.01
C ALA A 200 11.10 -12.79 24.24
N SER A 201 11.73 -11.81 24.87
CA SER A 201 12.80 -11.01 24.27
C SER A 201 14.05 -11.79 23.87
N THR A 202 14.17 -13.03 24.30
CA THR A 202 15.22 -13.98 23.86
C THR A 202 14.98 -14.54 22.45
N ASN A 203 13.79 -14.39 21.91
CA ASN A 203 13.34 -14.93 20.63
C ASN A 203 13.36 -13.92 19.48
N TYR A 204 13.69 -12.67 19.79
CA TYR A 204 13.85 -11.62 18.80
C TYR A 204 14.88 -10.59 19.27
N SER A 205 15.38 -9.76 18.37
CA SER A 205 16.22 -8.61 18.70
C SER A 205 15.69 -7.37 18.00
N ILE A 206 15.78 -6.23 18.70
CA ILE A 206 15.43 -4.93 18.14
C ILE A 206 16.72 -4.19 17.85
N ALA A 207 16.89 -3.71 16.62
CA ALA A 207 18.07 -2.96 16.22
C ALA A 207 18.21 -1.63 16.99
N ALA A 208 19.42 -1.12 17.11
CA ALA A 208 19.67 0.18 17.68
C ALA A 208 18.87 1.26 16.91
N GLY A 209 18.08 2.05 17.64
CA GLY A 209 17.13 3.01 17.04
C GLY A 209 15.70 2.51 16.92
N GLY A 210 15.43 1.23 17.18
CA GLY A 210 14.08 0.67 17.27
C GLY A 210 13.33 0.63 15.94
N LYS A 211 14.02 0.69 14.81
CA LYS A 211 13.42 0.72 13.48
C LYS A 211 13.36 -0.65 12.81
N SER A 212 14.04 -1.64 13.34
CA SER A 212 14.03 -3.00 12.81
C SER A 212 13.95 -4.01 13.94
N ILE A 213 13.19 -5.08 13.72
CA ILE A 213 13.12 -6.26 14.59
C ILE A 213 13.52 -7.49 13.78
N VAL A 214 14.34 -8.32 14.38
CA VAL A 214 14.75 -9.61 13.83
C VAL A 214 14.11 -10.68 14.69
N ILE A 215 13.25 -11.49 14.13
CA ILE A 215 12.68 -12.69 14.78
C ILE A 215 13.60 -13.84 14.47
N LEU A 216 14.12 -14.46 15.51
CA LEU A 216 15.14 -15.50 15.35
C LEU A 216 14.54 -16.75 14.71
N GLY A 217 15.22 -17.28 13.70
CA GLY A 217 14.86 -18.54 13.04
C GLY A 217 14.77 -19.70 14.03
N THR A 218 15.62 -19.71 15.07
CA THR A 218 15.56 -20.69 16.14
C THR A 218 14.22 -20.69 16.88
N TYR A 219 13.58 -19.53 17.04
CA TYR A 219 12.23 -19.42 17.58
C TYR A 219 11.18 -19.92 16.58
N ILE A 220 11.30 -19.52 15.33
CA ILE A 220 10.37 -19.94 14.26
C ILE A 220 10.35 -21.46 14.13
N ALA A 221 11.49 -22.10 14.22
CA ALA A 221 11.61 -23.57 14.21
C ALA A 221 10.82 -24.27 15.32
N THR A 222 10.53 -23.58 16.43
CA THR A 222 9.72 -24.14 17.55
C THR A 222 8.21 -24.03 17.33
N LEU A 223 7.77 -23.20 16.37
CA LEU A 223 6.36 -22.96 16.13
C LEU A 223 5.69 -24.14 15.41
N SER A 224 4.38 -24.23 15.49
CA SER A 224 3.61 -25.21 14.70
C SER A 224 3.70 -24.89 13.21
N THR A 225 3.66 -25.92 12.37
CA THR A 225 3.49 -25.73 10.92
C THR A 225 2.14 -25.09 10.63
N GLY A 226 2.11 -24.18 9.69
CA GLY A 226 0.94 -23.40 9.30
C GLY A 226 1.17 -21.90 9.45
N GLU A 227 0.11 -21.16 9.43
CA GLU A 227 0.12 -19.69 9.54
C GLU A 227 0.31 -19.26 10.99
N VAL A 228 1.29 -18.42 11.23
CA VAL A 228 1.60 -17.85 12.55
C VAL A 228 1.43 -16.34 12.48
N PRO A 229 0.40 -15.77 13.13
CA PRO A 229 0.17 -14.34 13.16
C PRO A 229 1.11 -13.65 14.16
N PHE A 230 1.91 -12.73 13.70
CA PHE A 230 2.74 -11.87 14.52
C PHE A 230 2.22 -10.44 14.56
N VAL A 231 2.42 -9.78 15.70
CA VAL A 231 2.11 -8.36 15.90
C VAL A 231 3.35 -7.66 16.41
N VAL A 232 3.95 -6.81 15.58
CA VAL A 232 5.04 -5.91 16.01
C VAL A 232 4.41 -4.71 16.73
N GLN A 233 4.75 -4.55 17.99
CA GLN A 233 4.27 -3.43 18.79
C GLN A 233 5.14 -2.21 18.52
N VAL A 234 4.52 -1.08 18.18
CA VAL A 234 5.19 0.18 17.89
C VAL A 234 4.72 1.27 18.85
N SER A 235 5.64 2.14 19.24
CA SER A 235 5.30 3.30 20.10
C SER A 235 4.27 4.20 19.39
N GLY A 236 3.27 4.65 20.15
CA GLY A 236 2.15 5.43 19.60
C GLY A 236 0.91 4.60 19.27
N GLY A 237 0.96 3.27 19.47
CA GLY A 237 -0.23 2.40 19.36
C GLY A 237 -0.49 1.83 17.96
N HIS A 238 0.36 2.12 16.99
CA HIS A 238 0.26 1.56 15.65
C HIS A 238 0.97 0.21 15.60
N ASN A 239 0.23 -0.88 15.87
CA ASN A 239 0.79 -2.22 15.79
C ASN A 239 0.78 -2.71 14.33
N ILE A 240 1.84 -3.40 13.93
CA ILE A 240 1.97 -3.98 12.60
C ILE A 240 1.68 -5.47 12.69
N ASN A 241 0.65 -5.91 11.98
CA ASN A 241 0.29 -7.32 11.89
C ASN A 241 0.92 -7.95 10.64
N TYR A 242 1.47 -9.14 10.76
CA TYR A 242 1.95 -9.92 9.64
C TYR A 242 1.89 -11.42 9.95
N THR A 243 1.83 -12.23 8.91
CA THR A 243 1.71 -13.68 9.03
C THR A 243 2.95 -14.37 8.43
N VAL A 244 3.54 -15.27 9.18
CA VAL A 244 4.62 -16.16 8.71
C VAL A 244 4.04 -17.54 8.50
N THR A 245 4.23 -18.11 7.32
CA THR A 245 3.87 -19.50 7.05
C THR A 245 5.05 -20.41 7.39
N VAL A 246 4.92 -21.22 8.42
CA VAL A 246 5.93 -22.19 8.84
C VAL A 246 5.67 -23.52 8.14
N VAL A 247 6.63 -24.00 7.36
CA VAL A 247 6.57 -25.30 6.69
C VAL A 247 7.56 -26.30 7.34
N ALA A 248 7.31 -27.58 7.13
CA ALA A 248 8.11 -28.64 7.72
C ALA A 248 9.55 -28.69 7.16
#